data_c15d5f541bdff95a34753bc2516ede66
#
_entry.id   c15d5f541bdff95a34753bc2516ede66
#
_cell.length_a   1.000
_cell.length_b   1.000
_cell.length_c   1.000
_cell.angle_alpha   90.00
_cell.angle_beta   90.00
_cell.angle_gamma   90.00
#
_symmetry.space_group_name_H-M   'P 1'
#
loop_
_entity.id
_entity.type
_entity.pdbx_description
1 polymer ?
#
loop_
_entity_poly.entity_id
_entity_poly.type
_entity_poly.pdbx_seq_one_letter_code
_entity_poly.pdbx_strand_id
1 'polypeptide(L)'
;MRMHNLFWPAMIILAGVLMLLNAILPWNIPVWRTLLAVVLICVGINMVTGGSLLSNHRKTEGISEVTVDTEAQETKYDYVFSNKTIDLRHQDTLPPVIKLDSAFSNLTVYLPVDYSITINLDVAFANITMPNGQSLLLGTNTYTCGSLDPAAPPLLIEADCAFGALNFVLG
;
A
#
# COMPACT_ATOMS: atom_id res chain seq x y z
N MET A 1 -6.83 -3.46 -26.94
CA MET A 1 -7.01 -4.92 -26.76
C MET A 1 -7.20 -5.16 -25.27
N ARG A 2 -8.37 -5.62 -24.85
CA ARG A 2 -8.80 -5.68 -23.44
C ARG A 2 -8.10 -6.82 -22.72
N MET A 3 -7.12 -6.52 -21.86
CA MET A 3 -6.47 -7.51 -20.99
C MET A 3 -7.36 -7.98 -19.82
N HIS A 4 -8.58 -7.47 -19.73
CA HIS A 4 -9.54 -7.78 -18.66
C HIS A 4 -10.06 -9.22 -18.66
N ASN A 5 -9.87 -9.97 -19.77
CA ASN A 5 -10.39 -11.32 -19.88
C ASN A 5 -9.33 -12.42 -19.80
N LEU A 6 -8.04 -12.08 -19.50
CA LEU A 6 -6.97 -13.10 -19.51
C LEU A 6 -6.95 -13.90 -18.20
N PHE A 7 -7.44 -13.35 -17.11
CA PHE A 7 -7.47 -14.03 -15.80
C PHE A 7 -8.41 -15.25 -15.81
N TRP A 8 -9.61 -15.11 -16.35
CA TRP A 8 -10.57 -16.20 -16.44
C TRP A 8 -10.09 -17.35 -17.33
N PRO A 9 -9.61 -17.11 -18.57
CA PRO A 9 -9.07 -18.18 -19.38
C PRO A 9 -7.78 -18.80 -18.78
N ALA A 10 -6.93 -18.02 -18.13
CA ALA A 10 -5.74 -18.54 -17.45
C ALA A 10 -6.11 -19.48 -16.28
N MET A 11 -7.11 -19.13 -15.48
CA MET A 11 -7.65 -20.00 -14.42
C MET A 11 -8.23 -21.31 -14.98
N ILE A 12 -8.95 -21.25 -16.09
CA ILE A 12 -9.53 -22.43 -16.75
C ILE A 12 -8.42 -23.33 -17.30
N ILE A 13 -7.40 -22.73 -17.93
CA ILE A 13 -6.23 -23.47 -18.45
C ILE A 13 -5.47 -24.13 -17.30
N LEU A 14 -5.22 -23.41 -16.21
CA LEU A 14 -4.55 -23.96 -15.03
C LEU A 14 -5.32 -25.12 -14.40
N ALA A 15 -6.62 -24.99 -14.27
CA ALA A 15 -7.52 -26.05 -13.77
C ALA A 15 -7.51 -27.27 -14.71
N GLY A 16 -7.52 -27.06 -16.04
CA GLY A 16 -7.42 -28.10 -17.04
C GLY A 16 -6.10 -28.85 -16.99
N VAL A 17 -4.97 -28.14 -16.87
CA VAL A 17 -3.63 -28.71 -16.74
C VAL A 17 -3.50 -29.53 -15.45
N LEU A 18 -4.01 -29.04 -14.33
CA LEU A 18 -4.05 -29.78 -13.05
C LEU A 18 -4.89 -31.05 -13.13
N MET A 19 -6.03 -30.99 -13.81
CA MET A 19 -6.87 -32.16 -14.06
C MET A 19 -6.18 -33.22 -14.93
N LEU A 20 -5.47 -32.76 -15.96
CA LEU A 20 -4.73 -33.62 -16.88
C LEU A 20 -3.50 -34.28 -16.19
N LEU A 21 -2.76 -33.52 -15.39
CA LEU A 21 -1.66 -34.00 -14.55
C LEU A 21 -2.15 -35.06 -13.55
N ASN A 22 -3.29 -34.83 -12.91
CA ASN A 22 -3.85 -35.81 -11.98
C ASN A 22 -4.37 -37.07 -12.64
N ALA A 23 -4.75 -37.04 -13.95
CA ALA A 23 -5.15 -38.18 -14.70
C ALA A 23 -3.95 -39.06 -15.19
N ILE A 24 -2.79 -38.42 -15.42
CA ILE A 24 -1.58 -39.11 -15.93
C ILE A 24 -0.70 -39.65 -14.80
N LEU A 25 -0.60 -38.95 -13.68
CA LEU A 25 0.16 -39.38 -12.50
C LEU A 25 -0.79 -40.12 -11.55
N PRO A 26 -0.45 -41.30 -11.05
CA PRO A 26 -1.26 -42.08 -10.11
C PRO A 26 -1.19 -41.48 -8.67
N TRP A 27 -1.14 -40.19 -8.58
CA TRP A 27 -1.18 -39.47 -7.30
C TRP A 27 -2.63 -39.37 -6.89
N ASN A 28 -3.01 -40.16 -5.90
CA ASN A 28 -4.38 -40.19 -5.34
C ASN A 28 -4.68 -38.91 -4.55
N ILE A 29 -4.35 -37.74 -5.15
CA ILE A 29 -4.57 -36.44 -4.55
C ILE A 29 -6.02 -36.05 -4.81
N PRO A 30 -6.83 -35.79 -3.75
CA PRO A 30 -8.20 -35.35 -3.93
C PRO A 30 -8.21 -33.99 -4.63
N VAL A 31 -8.54 -33.98 -5.92
CA VAL A 31 -8.56 -32.81 -6.82
C VAL A 31 -9.28 -31.65 -6.18
N TRP A 32 -10.33 -31.91 -5.41
CA TRP A 32 -11.10 -30.90 -4.69
C TRP A 32 -10.27 -30.11 -3.66
N ARG A 33 -9.41 -30.80 -2.90
CA ARG A 33 -8.55 -30.13 -1.89
C ARG A 33 -7.48 -29.26 -2.54
N THR A 34 -6.91 -29.71 -3.66
CA THR A 34 -5.91 -28.97 -4.40
C THR A 34 -6.51 -27.73 -5.06
N LEU A 35 -7.70 -27.87 -5.64
CA LEU A 35 -8.43 -26.74 -6.24
C LEU A 35 -8.81 -25.71 -5.18
N LEU A 36 -9.26 -26.15 -4.01
CA LEU A 36 -9.59 -25.25 -2.89
C LEU A 36 -8.34 -24.52 -2.36
N ALA A 37 -7.18 -25.21 -2.29
CA ALA A 37 -5.94 -24.57 -1.88
C ALA A 37 -5.49 -23.50 -2.89
N VAL A 38 -5.57 -23.76 -4.19
CA VAL A 38 -5.23 -22.77 -5.24
C VAL A 38 -6.16 -21.57 -5.17
N VAL A 39 -7.47 -21.78 -4.99
CA VAL A 39 -8.45 -20.69 -4.82
C VAL A 39 -8.12 -19.86 -3.58
N LEU A 40 -7.80 -20.48 -2.45
CA LEU A 40 -7.41 -19.77 -1.21
C LEU A 40 -6.13 -18.98 -1.40
N ILE A 41 -5.13 -19.51 -2.10
CA ILE A 41 -3.90 -18.78 -2.43
C ILE A 41 -4.21 -17.58 -3.31
N CYS A 42 -5.04 -17.74 -4.35
CA CYS A 42 -5.43 -16.63 -5.22
C CYS A 42 -6.23 -15.56 -4.47
N VAL A 43 -7.14 -15.96 -3.58
CA VAL A 43 -7.87 -15.04 -2.71
C VAL A 43 -6.91 -14.33 -1.73
N GLY A 44 -5.96 -15.06 -1.15
CA GLY A 44 -4.95 -14.50 -0.27
C GLY A 44 -4.09 -13.46 -0.96
N ILE A 45 -3.59 -13.78 -2.16
CA ILE A 45 -2.84 -12.83 -2.99
C ILE A 45 -3.70 -11.62 -3.32
N ASN A 46 -4.98 -11.80 -3.66
CA ASN A 46 -5.89 -10.72 -3.97
C ASN A 46 -6.16 -9.82 -2.75
N MET A 47 -6.24 -10.38 -1.54
CA MET A 47 -6.36 -9.60 -0.31
C MET A 47 -5.07 -8.81 0.01
N VAL A 48 -3.91 -9.42 -0.18
CA VAL A 48 -2.61 -8.77 0.05
C VAL A 48 -2.33 -7.67 -0.97
N THR A 49 -2.79 -7.84 -2.22
CA THR A 49 -2.65 -6.83 -3.28
C THR A 49 -3.79 -5.80 -3.30
N GLY A 50 -4.56 -5.70 -2.21
CA GLY A 50 -5.61 -4.70 -2.05
C GLY A 50 -6.78 -4.83 -3.02
N GLY A 51 -7.07 -6.04 -3.52
CA GLY A 51 -8.20 -6.27 -4.43
C GLY A 51 -8.01 -5.72 -5.84
N SER A 52 -6.84 -5.21 -6.17
CA SER A 52 -6.49 -4.54 -7.43
C SER A 52 -6.56 -5.45 -8.68
N LEU A 53 -6.76 -6.76 -8.54
CA LEU A 53 -6.94 -7.66 -9.69
C LEU A 53 -8.27 -7.44 -10.44
N LEU A 54 -9.19 -6.67 -9.87
CA LEU A 54 -10.48 -6.32 -10.49
C LEU A 54 -10.58 -4.84 -10.86
N SER A 55 -9.64 -4.01 -10.44
CA SER A 55 -9.62 -2.58 -10.79
C SER A 55 -8.66 -2.31 -11.95
N ASN A 56 -9.21 -1.82 -13.02
CA ASN A 56 -8.53 -1.42 -14.24
C ASN A 56 -7.79 -0.10 -13.99
N HIS A 57 -6.47 -0.06 -13.82
CA HIS A 57 -5.63 0.94 -14.52
C HIS A 57 -4.13 0.90 -14.15
N ARG A 58 -3.35 0.70 -15.20
CA ARG A 58 -2.01 1.23 -15.56
C ARG A 58 -0.80 0.99 -14.65
N LYS A 59 0.11 0.20 -15.27
CA LYS A 59 1.58 0.32 -15.37
C LYS A 59 2.44 0.53 -14.10
N THR A 60 3.12 -0.59 -13.74
CA THR A 60 4.60 -0.72 -13.75
C THR A 60 5.38 -0.04 -12.60
N GLU A 61 6.17 -0.88 -11.90
CA GLU A 61 7.18 -0.59 -10.89
C GLU A 61 6.63 -0.30 -9.47
N GLY A 62 6.32 -1.41 -8.78
CA GLY A 62 5.74 -1.35 -7.46
C GLY A 62 4.27 -0.92 -7.54
N ILE A 63 3.38 -1.60 -6.85
CA ILE A 63 1.97 -1.17 -6.82
C ILE A 63 1.93 0.12 -6.02
N SER A 64 1.82 1.23 -6.72
CA SER A 64 1.56 2.54 -6.13
C SER A 64 0.27 3.08 -6.73
N GLU A 65 -0.71 3.27 -5.92
CA GLU A 65 -1.97 3.93 -6.28
C GLU A 65 -2.06 5.24 -5.50
N VAL A 66 -2.30 6.32 -6.23
CA VAL A 66 -2.59 7.63 -5.63
C VAL A 66 -4.05 7.93 -5.95
N THR A 67 -4.88 7.93 -4.95
CA THR A 67 -6.30 8.27 -5.07
C THR A 67 -6.54 9.63 -4.44
N VAL A 68 -6.99 10.58 -5.24
CA VAL A 68 -7.40 11.91 -4.75
C VAL A 68 -8.92 11.92 -4.68
N ASP A 69 -9.44 11.99 -3.47
CA ASP A 69 -10.88 12.13 -3.25
C ASP A 69 -11.22 13.61 -3.06
N THR A 70 -11.73 14.22 -4.12
CA THR A 70 -12.00 15.66 -4.18
C THR A 70 -13.20 16.06 -3.28
N GLU A 71 -14.09 15.12 -2.98
CA GLU A 71 -15.24 15.38 -2.11
C GLU A 71 -14.86 15.34 -0.62
N ALA A 72 -13.89 14.51 -0.25
CA ALA A 72 -13.44 14.37 1.15
C ALA A 72 -12.26 15.30 1.51
N GLN A 73 -11.70 16.06 0.58
CA GLN A 73 -10.44 16.82 0.77
C GLN A 73 -9.30 15.95 1.33
N GLU A 74 -9.22 14.71 0.86
CA GLU A 74 -8.28 13.71 1.31
C GLU A 74 -7.48 13.18 0.12
N THR A 75 -6.17 12.96 0.34
CA THR A 75 -5.33 12.28 -0.65
C THR A 75 -4.79 10.99 -0.04
N LYS A 76 -5.03 9.89 -0.73
CA LYS A 76 -4.56 8.57 -0.32
C LYS A 76 -3.43 8.08 -1.21
N TYR A 77 -2.36 7.59 -0.59
CA TYR A 77 -1.20 6.99 -1.21
C TYR A 77 -1.07 5.54 -0.77
N ASP A 78 -1.23 4.61 -1.69
CA ASP A 78 -1.07 3.17 -1.45
C ASP A 78 0.20 2.66 -2.10
N TYR A 79 1.14 2.10 -1.31
CA TYR A 79 2.41 1.57 -1.79
C TYR A 79 2.65 0.15 -1.32
N VAL A 80 2.84 -0.76 -2.26
CA VAL A 80 3.18 -2.15 -1.98
C VAL A 80 4.42 -2.54 -2.79
N PHE A 81 5.43 -3.13 -2.13
CA PHE A 81 6.71 -3.50 -2.72
C PHE A 81 7.40 -2.37 -3.48
N SER A 82 7.43 -1.18 -2.89
CA SER A 82 7.84 0.05 -3.56
C SER A 82 8.99 0.75 -2.84
N ASN A 83 9.85 1.43 -3.62
CA ASN A 83 10.81 2.40 -3.12
C ASN A 83 10.46 3.75 -3.72
N LYS A 84 9.92 4.67 -2.93
CA LYS A 84 9.46 5.97 -3.43
C LYS A 84 9.83 7.11 -2.49
N THR A 85 9.94 8.28 -3.09
CA THR A 85 10.06 9.56 -2.38
C THR A 85 8.81 10.38 -2.66
N ILE A 86 8.16 10.86 -1.61
CA ILE A 86 6.99 11.73 -1.67
C ILE A 86 7.47 13.11 -1.21
N ASP A 87 7.36 14.10 -2.07
CA ASP A 87 7.72 15.47 -1.73
C ASP A 87 6.47 16.34 -1.60
N LEU A 88 6.16 16.74 -0.37
CA LEU A 88 5.01 17.58 -0.04
C LEU A 88 5.39 19.05 0.08
N ARG A 89 6.67 19.41 -0.04
CA ARG A 89 7.17 20.78 0.19
C ARG A 89 6.80 21.77 -0.90
N HIS A 90 6.62 21.27 -2.12
CA HIS A 90 6.44 22.10 -3.32
C HIS A 90 5.01 22.04 -3.89
N GLN A 91 4.05 21.65 -3.08
CA GLN A 91 2.65 21.66 -3.48
C GLN A 91 1.99 22.97 -3.04
N ASP A 92 1.42 23.71 -3.98
CA ASP A 92 0.77 25.01 -3.73
C ASP A 92 -0.42 24.90 -2.75
N THR A 93 -1.06 23.72 -2.71
CA THR A 93 -2.17 23.43 -1.80
C THR A 93 -2.12 21.95 -1.41
N LEU A 94 -1.93 21.69 -0.12
CA LEU A 94 -2.03 20.34 0.43
C LEU A 94 -3.46 20.07 0.92
N PRO A 95 -3.98 18.86 0.73
CA PRO A 95 -5.22 18.45 1.37
C PRO A 95 -5.03 18.45 2.90
N PRO A 96 -6.07 18.73 3.68
CA PRO A 96 -5.97 18.73 5.14
C PRO A 96 -5.67 17.35 5.72
N VAL A 97 -5.97 16.28 4.99
CA VAL A 97 -5.71 14.89 5.39
C VAL A 97 -4.97 14.16 4.28
N ILE A 98 -3.87 13.51 4.65
CA ILE A 98 -3.10 12.61 3.80
C ILE A 98 -3.07 11.24 4.46
N LYS A 99 -3.52 10.21 3.75
CA LYS A 99 -3.41 8.82 4.16
C LYS A 99 -2.30 8.13 3.39
N LEU A 100 -1.46 7.40 4.11
CA LEU A 100 -0.28 6.73 3.56
C LEU A 100 -0.26 5.28 4.01
N ASP A 101 -0.74 4.38 3.16
CA ASP A 101 -0.70 2.95 3.40
C ASP A 101 0.52 2.35 2.71
N SER A 102 1.36 1.65 3.46
CA SER A 102 2.56 1.03 2.89
C SER A 102 2.81 -0.37 3.40
N ALA A 103 3.11 -1.30 2.48
CA ALA A 103 3.46 -2.67 2.81
C ALA A 103 4.70 -3.11 2.02
N PHE A 104 5.70 -3.69 2.71
CA PHE A 104 6.96 -4.13 2.13
C PHE A 104 7.67 -3.04 1.31
N SER A 105 7.56 -1.79 1.75
CA SER A 105 8.01 -0.61 1.00
C SER A 105 9.03 0.20 1.80
N ASN A 106 9.91 0.92 1.07
CA ASN A 106 10.78 1.92 1.66
C ASN A 106 10.38 3.29 1.12
N LEU A 107 9.85 4.13 1.98
CA LEU A 107 9.35 5.43 1.61
C LEU A 107 10.11 6.54 2.33
N THR A 108 10.34 7.65 1.62
CA THR A 108 10.82 8.89 2.22
C THR A 108 9.80 9.99 1.92
N VAL A 109 9.31 10.64 2.96
CA VAL A 109 8.33 11.72 2.87
C VAL A 109 8.96 13.02 3.32
N TYR A 110 9.08 13.99 2.41
CA TYR A 110 9.52 15.34 2.73
C TYR A 110 8.32 16.20 3.13
N LEU A 111 8.39 16.76 4.33
CA LEU A 111 7.33 17.52 4.96
C LEU A 111 7.58 19.03 4.82
N PRO A 112 6.56 19.84 4.56
CA PRO A 112 6.69 21.29 4.55
C PRO A 112 6.88 21.84 5.97
N VAL A 113 7.63 22.92 6.11
CA VAL A 113 7.89 23.57 7.41
C VAL A 113 6.78 24.54 7.82
N ASP A 114 5.98 25.01 6.87
CA ASP A 114 4.97 26.05 7.05
C ASP A 114 3.64 25.55 7.57
N TYR A 115 3.47 24.23 7.71
CA TYR A 115 2.26 23.58 8.20
C TYR A 115 2.41 23.12 9.64
N SER A 116 1.31 23.13 10.39
CA SER A 116 1.22 22.43 11.67
C SER A 116 0.86 20.99 11.41
N ILE A 117 1.84 20.08 11.51
CA ILE A 117 1.71 18.69 11.05
C ILE A 117 1.49 17.76 12.23
N THR A 118 0.43 16.97 12.16
CA THR A 118 0.18 15.85 13.06
C THR A 118 0.28 14.55 12.28
N ILE A 119 1.14 13.63 12.72
CA ILE A 119 1.34 12.32 12.10
C ILE A 119 0.83 11.25 13.05
N ASN A 120 -0.23 10.57 12.66
CA ASN A 120 -0.73 9.37 13.34
C ASN A 120 -0.14 8.15 12.66
N LEU A 121 0.46 7.28 13.44
CA LEU A 121 1.16 6.09 12.96
C LEU A 121 0.49 4.83 13.48
N ASP A 122 0.30 3.86 12.60
CA ASP A 122 0.07 2.46 12.96
C ASP A 122 1.13 1.59 12.27
N VAL A 123 1.96 0.93 13.05
CA VAL A 123 3.17 0.27 12.57
C VAL A 123 3.20 -1.19 12.97
N ALA A 124 3.36 -2.06 11.98
CA ALA A 124 3.54 -3.49 12.17
C ALA A 124 4.84 -3.97 11.52
N PHE A 125 5.88 -4.18 12.35
CA PHE A 125 7.19 -4.68 11.90
C PHE A 125 7.88 -3.82 10.83
N ALA A 126 7.74 -2.50 10.92
CA ALA A 126 8.39 -1.54 10.03
C ALA A 126 9.27 -0.58 10.82
N ASN A 127 10.29 -0.01 10.18
CA ASN A 127 11.13 0.99 10.80
C ASN A 127 10.70 2.39 10.37
N ILE A 128 10.02 3.11 11.27
CA ILE A 128 9.62 4.48 11.03
C ILE A 128 10.63 5.42 11.68
N THR A 129 11.14 6.38 10.92
CA THR A 129 12.04 7.42 11.42
C THR A 129 11.37 8.78 11.34
N MET A 130 11.29 9.48 12.46
CA MET A 130 10.72 10.81 12.57
C MET A 130 11.75 11.91 12.30
N PRO A 131 11.32 13.14 12.00
CA PRO A 131 12.25 14.27 11.76
C PRO A 131 13.19 14.58 12.92
N ASN A 132 12.80 14.25 14.16
CA ASN A 132 13.63 14.43 15.35
C ASN A 132 14.59 13.25 15.63
N GLY A 133 14.66 12.26 14.73
CA GLY A 133 15.48 11.05 14.87
C GLY A 133 14.88 9.94 15.73
N GLN A 134 13.69 10.13 16.26
CA GLN A 134 12.99 9.04 16.96
C GLN A 134 12.56 7.97 15.97
N SER A 135 12.59 6.71 16.40
CA SER A 135 12.14 5.58 15.59
C SER A 135 11.07 4.77 16.30
N LEU A 136 10.14 4.24 15.51
CA LEU A 136 9.08 3.34 15.93
C LEU A 136 9.15 2.06 15.09
N LEU A 137 9.12 0.88 15.74
CA LEU A 137 9.18 -0.43 15.06
C LEU A 137 7.84 -1.16 15.09
N LEU A 138 7.02 -0.90 16.10
CA LEU A 138 5.75 -1.59 16.32
C LEU A 138 4.84 -0.73 17.18
N GLY A 139 3.55 -0.75 16.87
CA GLY A 139 2.49 -0.09 17.64
C GLY A 139 2.03 1.22 17.05
N THR A 140 1.22 1.93 17.80
CA THR A 140 0.63 3.21 17.40
C THR A 140 1.33 4.37 18.10
N ASN A 141 1.51 5.49 17.41
CA ASN A 141 2.06 6.71 17.97
C ASN A 141 1.50 7.93 17.23
N THR A 142 1.44 9.06 17.94
CA THR A 142 1.12 10.37 17.36
C THR A 142 2.30 11.30 17.55
N TYR A 143 2.76 11.90 16.47
CA TYR A 143 3.88 12.82 16.45
C TYR A 143 3.46 14.16 15.84
N THR A 144 3.89 15.27 16.43
CA THR A 144 3.62 16.62 15.92
C THR A 144 4.92 17.32 15.55
N CYS A 145 4.93 17.99 14.42
CA CYS A 145 6.08 18.76 13.93
C CYS A 145 5.63 19.92 13.03
N GLY A 146 6.60 20.67 12.52
CA GLY A 146 6.37 21.79 11.62
C GLY A 146 6.17 23.11 12.36
N SER A 147 5.32 23.98 11.82
CA SER A 147 5.12 25.34 12.35
C SER A 147 4.39 25.33 13.70
N LEU A 148 4.89 26.15 14.63
CA LEU A 148 4.26 26.42 15.91
C LEU A 148 3.33 27.63 15.86
N ASP A 149 3.18 28.27 14.69
CA ASP A 149 2.27 29.39 14.51
C ASP A 149 0.81 28.90 14.57
N PRO A 150 -0.03 29.45 15.45
CA PRO A 150 -1.45 29.09 15.50
C PRO A 150 -2.22 29.39 14.21
N ALA A 151 -1.68 30.23 13.33
CA ALA A 151 -2.24 30.56 12.04
C ALA A 151 -1.79 29.60 10.93
N ALA A 152 -0.81 28.71 11.20
CA ALA A 152 -0.35 27.75 10.22
C ALA A 152 -1.46 26.74 9.86
N PRO A 153 -1.63 26.40 8.57
CA PRO A 153 -2.65 25.45 8.16
C PRO A 153 -2.36 24.06 8.78
N PRO A 154 -3.39 23.39 9.32
CA PRO A 154 -3.23 22.05 9.87
C PRO A 154 -3.09 21.03 8.74
N LEU A 155 -2.19 20.06 8.93
CA LEU A 155 -2.02 18.90 8.07
C LEU A 155 -2.01 17.63 8.93
N LEU A 156 -2.97 16.74 8.68
CA LEU A 156 -3.03 15.44 9.31
C LEU A 156 -2.47 14.39 8.35
N ILE A 157 -1.51 13.61 8.82
CA ILE A 157 -0.97 12.46 8.10
C ILE A 157 -1.32 11.21 8.88
N GLU A 158 -2.10 10.31 8.29
CA GLU A 158 -2.37 8.98 8.81
C GLU A 158 -1.50 8.00 8.04
N ALA A 159 -0.57 7.32 8.73
CA ALA A 159 0.39 6.44 8.09
C ALA A 159 0.34 5.04 8.69
N ASP A 160 -0.11 4.09 7.88
CA ASP A 160 -0.14 2.67 8.18
C ASP A 160 1.01 1.97 7.47
N CYS A 161 1.91 1.38 8.22
CA CYS A 161 3.11 0.76 7.64
C CYS A 161 3.32 -0.66 8.15
N ALA A 162 3.42 -1.61 7.20
CA ALA A 162 3.70 -3.01 7.50
C ALA A 162 4.92 -3.51 6.72
N PHE A 163 5.91 -4.05 7.45
CA PHE A 163 7.12 -4.67 6.87
C PHE A 163 7.89 -3.76 5.91
N GLY A 164 8.45 -2.68 6.40
CA GLY A 164 9.19 -1.75 5.54
C GLY A 164 9.95 -0.70 6.32
N ALA A 165 10.24 0.41 5.64
CA ALA A 165 10.79 1.59 6.26
C ALA A 165 10.05 2.84 5.76
N LEU A 166 9.78 3.77 6.67
CA LEU A 166 9.17 5.06 6.37
C LEU A 166 9.98 6.15 7.07
N ASN A 167 10.52 7.05 6.29
CA ASN A 167 11.37 8.12 6.80
C ASN A 167 10.71 9.48 6.55
N PHE A 168 10.39 10.21 7.61
CA PHE A 168 9.89 11.56 7.54
C PHE A 168 11.03 12.56 7.69
N VAL A 169 11.12 13.49 6.76
CA VAL A 169 12.14 14.54 6.74
C VAL A 169 11.46 15.89 6.69
N LEU A 170 11.71 16.75 7.66
CA LEU A 170 11.23 18.12 7.69
C LEU A 170 12.24 19.02 7.01
N GLY A 171 11.82 19.82 6.01
CA GLY A 171 12.79 20.68 5.32
C GLY A 171 12.29 21.45 4.13
#